data_bc4bda02808a78e3ab9d887640359b56
#
_entry.id   bc4bda02808a78e3ab9d887640359b56
#
_cell.length_a   1.000
_cell.length_b   1.000
_cell.length_c   1.000
_cell.angle_alpha   90.00
_cell.angle_beta   90.00
_cell.angle_gamma   90.00
#
_symmetry.space_group_name_H-M   'P 1'
#
loop_
_entity.id
_entity.type
_entity.pdbx_description
1 polymer ?
#
loop_
_entity_poly.entity_id
_entity_poly.type
_entity_poly.pdbx_seq_one_letter_code
_entity_poly.pdbx_strand_id
1 'polypeptide(L)'
;MVEKKVKLFSADDFDKQISVGEQLVFDKPDLNTVKIDLIWDCPNPATDVEDLDVCAFMLGDNNMMNKREDLVYFRSQRRWKTQLSFDDPNFNPLEGRVSGTWKEEGFRNPIKWMDETLPLSGDNAVIGSWDDIASEGNTECGETLHVILNEVDVSQHSSIVMAAVVAMAEVEVGKSFADAHDPIVRIYDAEKDKLIAEYKLAEKFPGKDAVCFGRLVFDENKTLWRFEPMAEAHNGGMAFLATEIYG
;
A
#
# COMPACT_ATOMS: atom_id res chain seq x y z
N MET A 1 29.15 0.80 13.51
CA MET A 1 27.78 1.06 13.97
C MET A 1 27.50 2.53 13.67
N VAL A 2 26.64 2.80 12.69
CA VAL A 2 26.18 4.16 12.42
C VAL A 2 25.04 4.41 13.41
N GLU A 3 25.20 5.39 14.29
CA GLU A 3 24.10 5.83 15.16
C GLU A 3 22.95 6.30 14.30
N LYS A 4 21.83 5.58 14.32
CA LYS A 4 20.58 6.03 13.70
C LYS A 4 20.09 7.25 14.49
N LYS A 5 20.16 8.42 13.90
CA LYS A 5 19.56 9.63 14.48
C LYS A 5 18.04 9.48 14.40
N VAL A 6 17.42 9.22 15.55
CA VAL A 6 15.97 9.30 15.72
C VAL A 6 15.61 10.79 15.83
N LYS A 7 14.87 11.32 14.88
CA LYS A 7 14.32 12.67 14.92
C LYS A 7 12.84 12.56 15.27
N LEU A 8 12.49 13.07 16.45
CA LEU A 8 11.08 13.26 16.83
C LEU A 8 10.54 14.46 16.03
N PHE A 9 9.50 14.26 15.26
CA PHE A 9 8.84 15.31 14.50
C PHE A 9 7.64 15.84 15.28
N SER A 10 7.56 17.18 15.38
CA SER A 10 6.36 17.86 15.85
C SER A 10 5.35 18.02 14.71
N ALA A 11 4.12 18.38 15.07
CA ALA A 11 3.05 18.63 14.10
C ALA A 11 3.36 19.72 13.05
N ASP A 12 4.38 20.55 13.28
CA ASP A 12 4.77 21.67 12.44
C ASP A 12 5.91 21.34 11.45
N ASP A 13 6.47 20.11 11.49
CA ASP A 13 7.61 19.69 10.64
C ASP A 13 7.19 19.04 9.31
N PHE A 14 5.93 19.04 8.94
CA PHE A 14 5.35 18.18 7.89
C PHE A 14 5.50 18.64 6.44
N ASP A 15 6.05 19.82 6.19
CA ASP A 15 6.32 20.33 4.83
C ASP A 15 7.67 19.86 4.25
N LYS A 16 8.35 18.90 4.88
CA LYS A 16 9.65 18.43 4.41
C LYS A 16 9.56 17.06 3.78
N GLN A 17 10.03 16.96 2.54
CA GLN A 17 10.34 15.67 1.91
C GLN A 17 11.22 14.83 2.84
N ILE A 18 10.78 13.61 3.12
CA ILE A 18 11.53 12.68 3.96
C ILE A 18 12.67 12.10 3.13
N SER A 19 13.89 12.29 3.62
CA SER A 19 15.06 11.69 3.02
C SER A 19 15.21 10.23 3.46
N VAL A 20 15.65 9.38 2.55
CA VAL A 20 15.98 7.98 2.83
C VAL A 20 16.93 7.89 4.01
N GLY A 21 16.57 7.09 5.03
CA GLY A 21 17.35 6.91 6.26
C GLY A 21 16.92 7.76 7.45
N GLU A 22 15.96 8.66 7.30
CA GLU A 22 15.31 9.33 8.43
C GLU A 22 14.15 8.45 8.92
N GLN A 23 14.17 8.07 10.19
CA GLN A 23 13.04 7.37 10.82
C GLN A 23 12.02 8.40 11.32
N LEU A 24 10.80 8.32 10.79
CA LEU A 24 9.64 9.01 11.36
C LEU A 24 9.04 8.10 12.43
N VAL A 25 9.27 8.42 13.67
CA VAL A 25 8.60 7.74 14.78
C VAL A 25 7.34 8.55 15.09
N PHE A 26 6.18 8.00 14.74
CA PHE A 26 4.90 8.52 15.21
C PHE A 26 4.68 8.03 16.63
N ASP A 27 5.18 8.75 17.59
CA ASP A 27 4.87 8.56 19.01
C ASP A 27 3.50 9.20 19.31
N LYS A 28 2.47 8.80 18.53
CA LYS A 28 1.12 9.35 18.70
C LYS A 28 0.16 8.23 19.02
N PRO A 29 -0.42 8.23 20.26
CA PRO A 29 -1.51 7.33 20.60
C PRO A 29 -2.78 7.54 19.74
N ASP A 30 -2.79 8.58 18.89
CA ASP A 30 -3.94 9.07 18.15
C ASP A 30 -3.93 8.68 16.65
N LEU A 31 -2.97 7.91 16.16
CA LEU A 31 -2.96 7.43 14.79
C LEU A 31 -3.68 6.07 14.74
N ASN A 32 -4.92 6.05 14.29
CA ASN A 32 -5.69 4.82 14.17
C ASN A 32 -5.77 4.29 12.75
N THR A 33 -5.78 5.17 11.75
CA THR A 33 -5.87 4.79 10.35
C THR A 33 -4.81 5.52 9.51
N VAL A 34 -4.02 4.74 8.79
CA VAL A 34 -3.06 5.24 7.79
C VAL A 34 -3.67 5.05 6.41
N LYS A 35 -3.73 6.13 5.62
CA LYS A 35 -4.11 6.09 4.20
C LYS A 35 -2.86 6.21 3.35
N ILE A 36 -2.75 5.40 2.33
CA ILE A 36 -1.67 5.42 1.34
C ILE A 36 -2.31 5.60 -0.04
N ASP A 37 -1.93 6.65 -0.75
CA ASP A 37 -2.34 6.88 -2.14
C ASP A 37 -1.12 6.68 -3.04
N LEU A 38 -1.25 5.86 -4.07
CA LEU A 38 -0.36 5.77 -5.21
C LEU A 38 -1.07 6.42 -6.38
N ILE A 39 -0.47 7.47 -6.95
CA ILE A 39 -1.05 8.29 -8.02
C ILE A 39 -0.04 8.37 -9.14
N TRP A 40 -0.51 8.31 -10.40
CA TRP A 40 0.33 8.48 -11.58
C TRP A 40 -0.47 9.05 -12.74
N ASP A 41 0.23 9.73 -13.65
CA ASP A 41 -0.34 10.18 -14.91
C ASP A 41 -0.06 9.16 -16.01
N CYS A 42 -1.01 8.98 -16.92
CA CYS A 42 -0.84 8.12 -18.09
C CYS A 42 -1.30 8.86 -19.36
N PRO A 43 -0.54 9.87 -19.85
CA PRO A 43 -0.93 10.68 -21.00
C PRO A 43 -0.91 9.91 -22.32
N ASN A 44 -0.17 8.82 -22.41
CA ASN A 44 -0.08 7.97 -23.60
C ASN A 44 -0.02 6.48 -23.24
N PRO A 45 -1.16 5.79 -23.08
CA PRO A 45 -1.20 4.37 -22.74
C PRO A 45 -0.41 3.44 -23.68
N ALA A 46 -0.17 3.86 -24.93
CA ALA A 46 0.60 3.05 -25.87
C ALA A 46 2.11 2.99 -25.55
N THR A 47 2.64 3.92 -24.78
CA THR A 47 4.08 4.03 -24.46
C THR A 47 4.36 4.06 -22.97
N ASP A 48 3.45 4.61 -22.19
CA ASP A 48 3.62 4.80 -20.75
C ASP A 48 3.21 3.53 -19.99
N VAL A 49 3.52 3.48 -18.70
CA VAL A 49 2.96 2.46 -17.81
C VAL A 49 1.48 2.77 -17.61
N GLU A 50 0.63 1.81 -17.91
CA GLU A 50 -0.82 1.94 -17.78
C GLU A 50 -1.29 1.61 -16.37
N ASP A 51 -0.53 0.76 -15.64
CA ASP A 51 -0.99 0.13 -14.43
C ASP A 51 0.14 0.02 -13.39
N LEU A 52 -0.11 0.64 -12.22
CA LEU A 52 0.71 0.55 -11.04
C LEU A 52 -0.15 0.08 -9.87
N ASP A 53 0.35 -0.90 -9.15
CA ASP A 53 -0.32 -1.44 -7.97
C ASP A 53 0.29 -0.93 -6.67
N VAL A 54 -0.55 -0.63 -5.68
CA VAL A 54 -0.13 -0.51 -4.28
C VAL A 54 -0.49 -1.79 -3.53
N CYS A 55 0.46 -2.33 -2.75
CA CYS A 55 0.25 -3.54 -1.99
C CYS A 55 0.80 -3.45 -0.56
N ALA A 56 0.28 -4.30 0.32
CA ALA A 56 0.73 -4.43 1.70
C ALA A 56 1.04 -5.89 2.04
N PHE A 57 2.18 -6.10 2.70
CA PHE A 57 2.62 -7.37 3.24
C PHE A 57 2.53 -7.32 4.76
N MET A 58 1.65 -8.11 5.36
CA MET A 58 1.51 -8.23 6.81
C MET A 58 2.45 -9.32 7.31
N LEU A 59 3.42 -8.95 8.14
CA LEU A 59 4.54 -9.80 8.49
C LEU A 59 4.54 -10.18 9.97
N GLY A 60 4.82 -11.44 10.24
CA GLY A 60 5.10 -11.93 11.58
C GLY A 60 6.49 -11.53 12.09
N ASP A 61 6.88 -12.01 13.27
CA ASP A 61 8.17 -11.71 13.93
C ASP A 61 9.39 -12.17 13.13
N ASN A 62 9.21 -13.14 12.25
CA ASN A 62 10.24 -13.64 11.35
C ASN A 62 10.43 -12.77 10.09
N ASN A 63 9.69 -11.65 9.96
CA ASN A 63 9.60 -10.79 8.77
C ASN A 63 9.08 -11.49 7.51
N MET A 64 8.24 -12.50 7.67
CA MET A 64 7.60 -13.25 6.58
C MET A 64 6.10 -13.22 6.75
N MET A 65 5.36 -13.36 5.66
CA MET A 65 3.93 -13.63 5.70
C MET A 65 3.68 -15.03 6.27
N ASN A 66 2.66 -15.17 7.12
CA ASN A 66 2.28 -16.47 7.67
C ASN A 66 1.34 -17.24 6.74
N LYS A 67 0.59 -16.53 5.91
CA LYS A 67 -0.41 -17.07 5.00
C LYS A 67 -0.62 -16.13 3.81
N ARG A 68 -1.23 -16.65 2.76
CA ARG A 68 -1.48 -15.89 1.54
C ARG A 68 -2.40 -14.67 1.72
N GLU A 69 -3.27 -14.69 2.71
CA GLU A 69 -4.18 -13.59 3.04
C GLU A 69 -3.46 -12.40 3.72
N ASP A 70 -2.18 -12.56 4.05
CA ASP A 70 -1.33 -11.51 4.59
C ASP A 70 -0.77 -10.58 3.50
N LEU A 71 -0.99 -10.91 2.21
CA LEU A 71 -0.76 -10.03 1.07
C LEU A 71 -2.08 -9.39 0.64
N VAL A 72 -2.14 -8.06 0.72
CA VAL A 72 -3.28 -7.27 0.25
C VAL A 72 -2.89 -6.52 -1.02
N TYR A 73 -3.61 -6.78 -2.09
CA TYR A 73 -3.44 -6.20 -3.42
C TYR A 73 -4.73 -6.43 -4.23
N PHE A 74 -4.84 -5.89 -5.45
CA PHE A 74 -6.07 -5.98 -6.25
C PHE A 74 -6.65 -7.40 -6.44
N ARG A 75 -5.81 -8.47 -6.43
CA ARG A 75 -6.23 -9.88 -6.50
C ARG A 75 -6.29 -10.61 -5.16
N SER A 76 -6.37 -9.90 -4.04
CA SER A 76 -6.54 -10.55 -2.72
C SER A 76 -7.71 -11.53 -2.72
N GLN A 77 -7.49 -12.70 -2.10
CA GLN A 77 -8.51 -13.75 -2.01
C GLN A 77 -9.68 -13.36 -1.10
N ARG A 78 -9.37 -12.62 -0.04
CA ARG A 78 -10.35 -12.05 0.85
C ARG A 78 -10.73 -10.67 0.36
N ARG A 79 -12.01 -10.36 0.37
CA ARG A 79 -12.52 -9.10 -0.15
C ARG A 79 -13.70 -8.60 0.67
N TRP A 80 -13.89 -7.31 0.62
CA TRP A 80 -15.02 -6.63 1.25
C TRP A 80 -16.01 -6.18 0.18
N LYS A 81 -17.28 -6.54 0.36
CA LYS A 81 -18.32 -6.08 -0.54
C LYS A 81 -18.86 -4.73 -0.05
N THR A 82 -18.68 -3.70 -0.85
CA THR A 82 -19.21 -2.37 -0.59
C THR A 82 -19.93 -1.82 -1.82
N GLN A 83 -20.85 -0.92 -1.61
CA GLN A 83 -21.49 -0.13 -2.68
C GLN A 83 -20.92 1.28 -2.78
N LEU A 84 -20.00 1.64 -1.88
CA LEU A 84 -19.39 2.95 -1.80
C LEU A 84 -17.97 2.90 -2.37
N SER A 85 -17.57 3.92 -3.11
CA SER A 85 -16.16 4.11 -3.52
C SER A 85 -15.36 4.70 -2.35
N PHE A 86 -14.04 4.62 -2.42
CA PHE A 86 -13.16 5.28 -1.46
C PHE A 86 -13.36 6.79 -1.41
N ASP A 87 -13.72 7.40 -2.54
CA ASP A 87 -13.96 8.84 -2.66
C ASP A 87 -15.35 9.26 -2.19
N ASP A 88 -16.22 8.31 -1.82
CA ASP A 88 -17.52 8.63 -1.25
C ASP A 88 -17.34 9.24 0.15
N PRO A 89 -17.83 10.46 0.41
CA PRO A 89 -17.68 11.10 1.71
C PRO A 89 -18.37 10.34 2.87
N ASN A 90 -19.22 9.37 2.54
CA ASN A 90 -19.82 8.47 3.52
C ASN A 90 -19.07 7.13 3.64
N PHE A 91 -17.97 6.95 2.88
CA PHE A 91 -17.16 5.76 3.00
C PHE A 91 -16.51 5.73 4.39
N ASN A 92 -16.85 4.71 5.16
CA ASN A 92 -16.21 4.44 6.43
C ASN A 92 -15.54 3.06 6.38
N PRO A 93 -14.21 2.98 6.38
CA PRO A 93 -13.50 1.70 6.34
C PRO A 93 -13.77 0.80 7.55
N LEU A 94 -14.42 1.33 8.60
CA LEU A 94 -14.80 0.59 9.80
C LEU A 94 -16.21 -0.01 9.74
N GLU A 95 -17.07 0.45 8.83
CA GLU A 95 -18.45 0.03 8.71
C GLU A 95 -18.70 -0.93 7.54
N GLY A 96 -19.60 -1.88 7.74
CA GLY A 96 -20.13 -2.72 6.65
C GLY A 96 -19.23 -3.86 6.18
N ARG A 97 -18.28 -4.29 6.98
CA ARG A 97 -17.38 -5.40 6.64
C ARG A 97 -18.13 -6.72 6.55
N VAL A 98 -18.29 -7.22 5.33
CA VAL A 98 -18.83 -8.56 5.06
C VAL A 98 -17.68 -9.43 4.55
N SER A 99 -17.31 -10.46 5.29
CA SER A 99 -16.31 -11.42 4.85
C SER A 99 -16.93 -12.38 3.83
N GLY A 100 -16.62 -12.18 2.55
CA GLY A 100 -16.80 -13.18 1.52
C GLY A 100 -15.43 -13.76 1.14
N THR A 101 -15.32 -15.05 0.92
CA THR A 101 -14.10 -15.62 0.38
C THR A 101 -14.20 -15.71 -1.14
N TRP A 102 -13.11 -15.37 -1.84
CA TRP A 102 -13.00 -15.49 -3.30
C TRP A 102 -13.52 -16.86 -3.83
N LYS A 103 -13.39 -17.93 -3.06
CA LYS A 103 -13.83 -19.27 -3.42
C LYS A 103 -15.34 -19.42 -3.54
N GLU A 104 -16.13 -18.61 -2.85
CA GLU A 104 -17.59 -18.80 -2.80
C GLU A 104 -18.31 -18.02 -3.90
N GLU A 105 -17.91 -16.78 -4.18
CA GLU A 105 -18.55 -15.92 -5.17
C GLU A 105 -17.72 -15.68 -6.45
N GLY A 106 -16.41 -15.55 -6.33
CA GLY A 106 -15.50 -15.23 -7.44
C GLY A 106 -15.36 -16.34 -8.48
N PHE A 107 -15.66 -17.59 -8.14
CA PHE A 107 -15.58 -18.71 -9.08
C PHE A 107 -16.62 -18.63 -10.20
N ARG A 108 -17.73 -17.94 -9.99
CA ARG A 108 -18.81 -17.82 -11.00
C ARG A 108 -18.58 -16.68 -11.99
N ASN A 109 -17.98 -15.58 -11.55
CA ASN A 109 -17.62 -14.46 -12.38
C ASN A 109 -16.52 -13.62 -11.69
N PRO A 110 -15.23 -13.99 -11.87
CA PRO A 110 -14.13 -13.36 -11.16
C PRO A 110 -13.99 -11.85 -11.47
N ILE A 111 -14.22 -11.42 -12.69
CA ILE A 111 -14.11 -10.02 -13.10
C ILE A 111 -15.18 -9.20 -12.36
N LYS A 112 -16.44 -9.56 -12.52
CA LYS A 112 -17.55 -8.87 -11.86
C LYS A 112 -17.38 -8.83 -10.33
N TRP A 113 -16.83 -9.89 -9.75
CA TRP A 113 -16.61 -9.96 -8.31
C TRP A 113 -15.48 -9.00 -7.86
N MET A 114 -14.42 -8.85 -8.66
CA MET A 114 -13.37 -7.85 -8.40
C MET A 114 -13.91 -6.43 -8.51
N ASP A 115 -14.76 -6.14 -9.48
CA ASP A 115 -15.38 -4.83 -9.68
C ASP A 115 -16.36 -4.43 -8.57
N GLU A 116 -16.97 -5.41 -7.88
CA GLU A 116 -17.96 -5.17 -6.83
C GLU A 116 -17.39 -5.27 -5.40
N THR A 117 -16.11 -5.59 -5.25
CA THR A 117 -15.51 -5.87 -3.94
C THR A 117 -14.10 -5.27 -3.82
N LEU A 118 -13.68 -4.96 -2.59
CA LEU A 118 -12.37 -4.41 -2.28
C LEU A 118 -11.44 -5.47 -1.68
N PRO A 119 -10.13 -5.44 -1.99
CA PRO A 119 -9.13 -6.28 -1.33
C PRO A 119 -9.15 -6.09 0.19
N LEU A 120 -9.00 -7.18 0.93
CA LEU A 120 -9.06 -7.17 2.40
C LEU A 120 -8.07 -8.16 2.99
N SER A 121 -7.36 -7.77 4.06
CA SER A 121 -6.49 -8.66 4.84
C SER A 121 -7.27 -9.71 5.64
N GLY A 122 -6.55 -10.74 6.10
CA GLY A 122 -7.12 -11.83 6.89
C GLY A 122 -7.77 -11.39 8.19
N ASP A 123 -7.25 -10.35 8.83
CA ASP A 123 -7.74 -9.75 10.07
C ASP A 123 -8.66 -8.53 9.88
N ASN A 124 -8.95 -8.14 8.64
CA ASN A 124 -9.71 -6.97 8.22
C ASN A 124 -9.02 -5.61 8.45
N ALA A 125 -7.75 -5.61 8.79
CA ALA A 125 -7.03 -4.38 9.13
C ALA A 125 -6.58 -3.58 7.91
N VAL A 126 -6.32 -4.24 6.78
CA VAL A 126 -5.86 -3.59 5.55
C VAL A 126 -6.90 -3.75 4.46
N ILE A 127 -7.29 -2.62 3.85
CA ILE A 127 -8.28 -2.55 2.76
C ILE A 127 -7.61 -1.85 1.58
N GLY A 128 -7.64 -2.48 0.40
CA GLY A 128 -7.18 -1.89 -0.86
C GLY A 128 -8.33 -1.30 -1.69
N SER A 129 -8.01 -0.41 -2.62
CA SER A 129 -8.94 0.07 -3.65
C SER A 129 -9.26 -0.99 -4.71
N TRP A 130 -10.10 -0.61 -5.66
CA TRP A 130 -10.18 -1.33 -6.93
C TRP A 130 -8.89 -1.15 -7.72
N ASP A 131 -8.71 -2.03 -8.66
CA ASP A 131 -7.69 -1.94 -9.70
C ASP A 131 -8.03 -0.75 -10.62
N ASP A 132 -7.13 0.22 -10.74
CA ASP A 132 -7.33 1.42 -11.57
C ASP A 132 -6.31 1.42 -12.71
N ILE A 133 -6.79 1.03 -13.88
CA ILE A 133 -6.00 0.94 -15.11
C ILE A 133 -6.29 2.15 -15.98
N ALA A 134 -5.26 2.81 -16.47
CA ALA A 134 -5.41 3.92 -17.39
C ALA A 134 -6.21 3.51 -18.65
N SER A 135 -7.21 4.31 -18.97
CA SER A 135 -8.06 4.11 -20.12
C SER A 135 -8.07 5.35 -21.04
N GLU A 136 -8.53 5.18 -22.28
CA GLU A 136 -8.62 6.30 -23.23
C GLU A 136 -9.47 7.43 -22.66
N GLY A 137 -8.87 8.60 -22.48
CA GLY A 137 -9.48 9.80 -21.91
C GLY A 137 -9.33 9.95 -20.41
N ASN A 138 -8.83 8.94 -19.68
CA ASN A 138 -8.38 9.05 -18.30
C ASN A 138 -6.86 9.25 -18.30
N THR A 139 -6.39 10.37 -17.77
CA THR A 139 -4.95 10.70 -17.75
C THR A 139 -4.37 10.70 -16.35
N GLU A 140 -5.18 10.50 -15.32
CA GLU A 140 -4.75 10.36 -13.93
C GLU A 140 -5.38 9.10 -13.36
N CYS A 141 -4.57 8.26 -12.79
CA CYS A 141 -4.94 7.01 -12.14
C CYS A 141 -4.46 6.99 -10.70
N GLY A 142 -5.06 6.14 -9.88
CA GLY A 142 -4.64 6.01 -8.52
C GLY A 142 -5.21 4.81 -7.78
N GLU A 143 -4.39 4.23 -6.93
CA GLU A 143 -4.76 3.19 -6.00
C GLU A 143 -4.54 3.61 -4.56
N THR A 144 -5.35 3.08 -3.67
CA THR A 144 -5.33 3.44 -2.25
C THR A 144 -5.31 2.21 -1.36
N LEU A 145 -4.54 2.29 -0.28
CA LEU A 145 -4.62 1.37 0.85
C LEU A 145 -5.06 2.12 2.11
N HIS A 146 -5.94 1.51 2.90
CA HIS A 146 -6.23 1.92 4.26
C HIS A 146 -5.71 0.86 5.23
N VAL A 147 -4.93 1.27 6.22
CA VAL A 147 -4.44 0.41 7.30
C VAL A 147 -5.07 0.87 8.61
N ILE A 148 -5.92 0.03 9.18
CA ILE A 148 -6.65 0.31 10.43
C ILE A 148 -5.86 -0.34 11.56
N LEU A 149 -5.01 0.42 12.23
CA LEU A 149 -4.00 -0.09 13.16
C LEU A 149 -4.58 -0.83 14.36
N ASN A 150 -5.76 -0.41 14.83
CA ASN A 150 -6.43 -1.06 15.96
C ASN A 150 -7.09 -2.41 15.61
N GLU A 151 -7.20 -2.72 14.32
CA GLU A 151 -7.77 -3.98 13.83
C GLU A 151 -6.68 -5.02 13.51
N VAL A 152 -5.41 -4.61 13.46
CA VAL A 152 -4.31 -5.54 13.19
C VAL A 152 -4.20 -6.56 14.32
N ASP A 153 -4.24 -7.84 13.96
CA ASP A 153 -3.94 -8.92 14.91
C ASP A 153 -2.44 -8.95 15.22
N VAL A 154 -2.03 -8.16 16.22
CA VAL A 154 -0.63 -8.03 16.63
C VAL A 154 -0.05 -9.32 17.21
N SER A 155 -0.86 -10.33 17.49
CA SER A 155 -0.38 -11.66 17.86
C SER A 155 0.14 -12.47 16.65
N GLN A 156 -0.23 -12.06 15.45
CA GLN A 156 0.17 -12.68 14.19
C GLN A 156 1.10 -11.78 13.37
N HIS A 157 0.93 -10.46 13.47
CA HIS A 157 1.60 -9.48 12.64
C HIS A 157 2.29 -8.40 13.47
N SER A 158 3.62 -8.41 13.46
CA SER A 158 4.44 -7.40 14.15
C SER A 158 4.78 -6.20 13.26
N SER A 159 4.55 -6.31 11.95
CA SER A 159 4.78 -5.23 11.01
C SER A 159 3.98 -5.36 9.71
N ILE A 160 3.84 -4.24 9.01
CA ILE A 160 3.21 -4.17 7.69
C ILE A 160 4.15 -3.39 6.77
N VAL A 161 4.62 -4.04 5.71
CA VAL A 161 5.42 -3.39 4.66
C VAL A 161 4.49 -2.99 3.53
N MET A 162 4.63 -1.74 3.07
CA MET A 162 3.86 -1.18 1.96
C MET A 162 4.78 -0.99 0.77
N ALA A 163 4.32 -1.41 -0.40
CA ALA A 163 5.08 -1.32 -1.63
C ALA A 163 4.23 -0.78 -2.79
N ALA A 164 4.90 -0.08 -3.71
CA ALA A 164 4.39 0.23 -5.03
C ALA A 164 5.08 -0.68 -6.04
N VAL A 165 4.36 -1.20 -7.00
CA VAL A 165 4.87 -2.09 -8.02
C VAL A 165 4.30 -1.72 -9.39
N VAL A 166 5.09 -1.96 -10.43
CA VAL A 166 4.62 -1.95 -11.82
C VAL A 166 3.87 -3.26 -12.06
N ALA A 167 2.71 -3.20 -12.68
CA ALA A 167 1.90 -4.38 -12.95
C ALA A 167 2.69 -5.45 -13.74
N MET A 168 2.41 -6.71 -13.46
CA MET A 168 3.20 -7.83 -14.00
C MET A 168 3.26 -7.84 -15.52
N ALA A 169 2.17 -7.52 -16.20
CA ALA A 169 2.12 -7.45 -17.67
C ALA A 169 3.09 -6.40 -18.24
N GLU A 170 3.28 -5.29 -17.54
CA GLU A 170 4.17 -4.21 -17.88
C GLU A 170 5.64 -4.58 -17.60
N VAL A 171 5.90 -5.26 -16.49
CA VAL A 171 7.23 -5.79 -16.13
C VAL A 171 7.71 -6.82 -17.15
N GLU A 172 6.82 -7.69 -17.64
CA GLU A 172 7.12 -8.70 -18.67
C GLU A 172 7.59 -8.09 -20.01
N VAL A 173 7.16 -6.87 -20.32
CA VAL A 173 7.60 -6.12 -21.50
C VAL A 173 8.75 -5.14 -21.20
N GLY A 174 9.30 -5.18 -19.98
CA GLY A 174 10.50 -4.46 -19.57
C GLY A 174 10.26 -3.03 -19.10
N LYS A 175 9.01 -2.65 -18.79
CA LYS A 175 8.70 -1.35 -18.20
C LYS A 175 9.08 -1.27 -16.72
N SER A 176 9.26 -0.06 -16.24
CA SER A 176 9.70 0.28 -14.88
C SER A 176 9.08 1.60 -14.44
N PHE A 177 9.36 2.07 -13.23
CA PHE A 177 8.91 3.40 -12.79
C PHE A 177 9.44 4.56 -13.64
N ALA A 178 10.52 4.36 -14.43
CA ALA A 178 11.00 5.37 -15.37
C ALA A 178 10.05 5.59 -16.56
N ASP A 179 9.18 4.61 -16.83
CA ASP A 179 8.21 4.63 -17.92
C ASP A 179 6.83 5.13 -17.45
N ALA A 180 6.66 5.35 -16.13
CA ALA A 180 5.48 5.94 -15.54
C ALA A 180 5.65 7.47 -15.42
N HIS A 181 4.58 8.23 -15.67
CA HIS A 181 4.57 9.67 -15.51
C HIS A 181 4.18 10.08 -14.09
N ASP A 182 5.09 10.81 -13.44
CA ASP A 182 4.92 11.36 -12.10
C ASP A 182 4.32 10.40 -11.05
N PRO A 183 4.82 9.14 -10.95
CA PRO A 183 4.30 8.21 -9.96
C PRO A 183 4.70 8.66 -8.56
N ILE A 184 3.69 8.98 -7.74
CA ILE A 184 3.84 9.55 -6.41
C ILE A 184 3.11 8.65 -5.40
N VAL A 185 3.80 8.30 -4.32
CA VAL A 185 3.18 7.71 -3.13
C VAL A 185 3.00 8.79 -2.07
N ARG A 186 1.79 8.91 -1.54
CA ARG A 186 1.46 9.79 -0.41
C ARG A 186 0.92 8.98 0.74
N ILE A 187 1.36 9.29 1.95
CA ILE A 187 0.94 8.61 3.17
C ILE A 187 0.31 9.66 4.09
N TYR A 188 -0.88 9.34 4.61
CA TYR A 188 -1.67 10.25 5.43
C TYR A 188 -2.06 9.63 6.78
N ASP A 189 -2.21 10.47 7.79
CA ASP A 189 -3.11 10.25 8.91
C ASP A 189 -4.54 10.44 8.36
N ALA A 190 -5.24 9.34 8.14
CA ALA A 190 -6.54 9.38 7.47
C ALA A 190 -7.63 10.10 8.27
N GLU A 191 -7.53 10.11 9.60
CA GLU A 191 -8.53 10.76 10.46
C GLU A 191 -8.40 12.28 10.45
N LYS A 192 -7.20 12.78 10.21
CA LYS A 192 -6.88 14.22 10.23
C LYS A 192 -6.64 14.79 8.84
N ASP A 193 -6.71 13.93 7.81
CA ASP A 193 -6.34 14.26 6.42
C ASP A 193 -4.98 14.96 6.35
N LYS A 194 -4.01 14.45 7.12
CA LYS A 194 -2.70 15.06 7.27
C LYS A 194 -1.64 14.24 6.56
N LEU A 195 -0.97 14.86 5.59
CA LEU A 195 0.17 14.26 4.89
C LEU A 195 1.30 13.95 5.87
N ILE A 196 1.77 12.72 5.84
CA ILE A 196 2.87 12.19 6.66
C ILE A 196 4.16 12.11 5.86
N ALA A 197 4.07 11.57 4.63
CA ALA A 197 5.21 11.34 3.76
C ALA A 197 4.80 11.38 2.29
N GLU A 198 5.73 11.78 1.43
CA GLU A 198 5.57 11.72 -0.02
C GLU A 198 6.84 11.16 -0.67
N TYR A 199 6.67 10.29 -1.68
CA TYR A 199 7.75 9.69 -2.45
C TYR A 199 7.49 9.83 -3.94
N LYS A 200 8.43 10.40 -4.67
CA LYS A 200 8.43 10.44 -6.13
C LYS A 200 9.22 9.26 -6.65
N LEU A 201 8.54 8.26 -7.19
CA LEU A 201 9.13 6.97 -7.50
C LEU A 201 10.06 7.02 -8.72
N ALA A 202 9.65 7.66 -9.82
CA ALA A 202 10.45 7.74 -11.05
C ALA A 202 11.77 8.50 -10.84
N GLU A 203 11.79 9.53 -10.02
CA GLU A 203 12.99 10.32 -9.73
C GLU A 203 14.01 9.51 -8.90
N LYS A 204 13.51 8.71 -7.93
CA LYS A 204 14.36 8.01 -6.96
C LYS A 204 14.77 6.61 -7.40
N PHE A 205 13.92 5.93 -8.16
CA PHE A 205 14.07 4.52 -8.50
C PHE A 205 13.90 4.24 -10.00
N PRO A 206 14.52 5.01 -10.90
CA PRO A 206 14.42 4.77 -12.32
C PRO A 206 14.95 3.36 -12.66
N GLY A 207 14.27 2.63 -13.53
CA GLY A 207 14.64 1.28 -13.91
C GLY A 207 14.37 0.20 -12.86
N LYS A 208 13.56 0.51 -11.84
CA LYS A 208 12.99 -0.44 -10.88
C LYS A 208 11.50 -0.61 -11.14
N ASP A 209 10.98 -1.77 -10.78
CA ASP A 209 9.58 -2.14 -10.98
C ASP A 209 8.86 -2.49 -9.67
N ALA A 210 9.58 -2.51 -8.55
CA ALA A 210 9.03 -2.70 -7.21
C ALA A 210 9.80 -1.86 -6.18
N VAL A 211 9.10 -1.13 -5.32
CA VAL A 211 9.68 -0.32 -4.25
C VAL A 211 8.90 -0.49 -2.95
N CYS A 212 9.55 -1.04 -1.92
CA CYS A 212 9.04 -0.96 -0.55
C CYS A 212 9.36 0.44 -0.01
N PHE A 213 8.34 1.28 0.15
CA PHE A 213 8.50 2.69 0.51
C PHE A 213 8.30 2.95 2.00
N GLY A 214 7.67 2.04 2.72
CA GLY A 214 7.44 2.22 4.15
C GLY A 214 7.04 0.96 4.88
N ARG A 215 7.27 0.97 6.18
CA ARG A 215 6.92 -0.11 7.08
C ARG A 215 6.25 0.45 8.33
N LEU A 216 5.12 -0.11 8.70
CA LEU A 216 4.51 0.06 10.01
C LEU A 216 5.02 -1.04 10.92
N VAL A 217 5.52 -0.70 12.11
CA VAL A 217 6.07 -1.64 13.09
C VAL A 217 5.36 -1.45 14.41
N PHE A 218 4.86 -2.54 14.97
CA PHE A 218 4.27 -2.54 16.30
C PHE A 218 5.35 -2.58 17.38
N ASP A 219 5.30 -1.66 18.34
CA ASP A 219 6.17 -1.64 19.52
C ASP A 219 5.39 -2.17 20.73
N GLU A 220 5.59 -3.43 21.07
CA GLU A 220 4.91 -4.11 22.18
C GLU A 220 5.11 -3.41 23.52
N ASN A 221 6.30 -2.84 23.75
CA ASN A 221 6.61 -2.18 25.03
C ASN A 221 5.82 -0.87 25.23
N LYS A 222 5.42 -0.25 24.13
CA LYS A 222 4.69 1.02 24.15
C LYS A 222 3.24 0.89 23.70
N THR A 223 2.85 -0.28 23.19
CA THR A 223 1.54 -0.52 22.59
C THR A 223 1.22 0.48 21.46
N LEU A 224 2.22 0.79 20.62
CA LEU A 224 2.13 1.81 19.58
C LEU A 224 2.63 1.27 18.25
N TRP A 225 2.13 1.86 17.17
CA TRP A 225 2.67 1.70 15.83
C TRP A 225 3.67 2.80 15.50
N ARG A 226 4.72 2.43 14.79
CA ARG A 226 5.71 3.36 14.23
C ARG A 226 5.76 3.19 12.73
N PHE A 227 5.86 4.30 12.02
CA PHE A 227 6.17 4.28 10.60
C PHE A 227 7.68 4.40 10.39
N GLU A 228 8.25 3.49 9.63
CA GLU A 228 9.64 3.49 9.22
C GLU A 228 9.71 3.70 7.71
N PRO A 229 10.26 4.84 7.22
CA PRO A 229 10.49 5.02 5.80
C PRO A 229 11.44 3.97 5.26
N MET A 230 11.10 3.40 4.11
CA MET A 230 11.93 2.44 3.39
C MET A 230 12.30 3.01 2.02
N ALA A 231 13.35 2.44 1.41
CA ALA A 231 13.75 2.73 0.05
C ALA A 231 14.38 1.47 -0.57
N GLU A 232 13.72 0.35 -0.37
CA GLU A 232 14.18 -0.94 -0.89
C GLU A 232 13.55 -1.17 -2.26
N ALA A 233 14.38 -1.08 -3.30
CA ALA A 233 13.95 -1.17 -4.69
C ALA A 233 14.46 -2.46 -5.35
N HIS A 234 13.56 -3.16 -6.02
CA HIS A 234 13.79 -4.47 -6.63
C HIS A 234 13.38 -4.48 -8.10
N ASN A 235 13.67 -5.60 -8.77
CA ASN A 235 13.13 -5.95 -10.08
C ASN A 235 12.41 -7.30 -9.94
N GLY A 236 11.34 -7.49 -10.71
CA GLY A 236 10.52 -8.69 -10.70
C GLY A 236 9.13 -8.47 -10.08
N GLY A 237 8.75 -7.20 -9.85
CA GLY A 237 7.42 -6.78 -9.43
C GLY A 237 6.97 -7.37 -8.10
N MET A 238 5.67 -7.43 -7.94
CA MET A 238 5.04 -7.99 -6.73
C MET A 238 5.36 -9.48 -6.54
N ALA A 239 5.51 -10.26 -7.61
CA ALA A 239 5.82 -11.68 -7.51
C ALA A 239 7.15 -11.92 -6.79
N PHE A 240 8.19 -11.14 -7.11
CA PHE A 240 9.47 -11.21 -6.44
C PHE A 240 9.37 -10.85 -4.95
N LEU A 241 8.68 -9.77 -4.62
CA LEU A 241 8.46 -9.39 -3.22
C LEU A 241 7.72 -10.49 -2.44
N ALA A 242 6.69 -11.08 -3.04
CA ALA A 242 5.84 -12.06 -2.40
C ALA A 242 6.47 -13.45 -2.27
N THR A 243 7.50 -13.80 -3.06
CA THR A 243 8.11 -15.14 -3.01
C THR A 243 9.53 -15.15 -2.47
N GLU A 244 10.34 -14.13 -2.79
CA GLU A 244 11.76 -14.10 -2.44
C GLU A 244 12.06 -13.23 -1.23
N ILE A 245 11.20 -12.25 -0.92
CA ILE A 245 11.46 -11.30 0.17
C ILE A 245 10.57 -11.57 1.38
N TYR A 246 9.27 -11.78 1.17
CA TYR A 246 8.27 -11.87 2.26
C TYR A 246 7.47 -13.19 2.27
N GLY A 247 7.73 -14.11 1.34
CA GLY A 247 7.05 -15.40 1.19
C GLY A 247 7.63 -16.56 1.97
#